data_54fdafa27769ba3ff704d33eedd5531b
#
_entry.id   54fdafa27769ba3ff704d33eedd5531b
#
_cell.length_a   1.000
_cell.length_b   1.000
_cell.length_c   1.000
_cell.angle_alpha   90.00
_cell.angle_beta   90.00
_cell.angle_gamma   90.00
#
_symmetry.space_group_name_H-M   'P 1'
#
loop_
_entity.id
_entity.type
_entity.pdbx_description
1 polymer ?
#
loop_
_entity_poly.entity_id
_entity_poly.type
_entity_poly.pdbx_seq_one_letter_code
_entity_poly.pdbx_strand_id
1 'polypeptide(L)'
;MAGYLQPAFDRENKPKPSAPFSDKLTPNQIRSILNRSITQSERYRTMKAAGYSPEEIHDAFRKKVEMTVFTYHGDIDTLMSPLDSIRYYKGFLRSGFMSMDPKTGAVKAYVGGLDYTHFMYDMVSLGRRQVGSTI
;
A
#
# COMPACT_ATOMS: atom_id res chain seq x y z
N MET A 1 -3.06 8.69 -14.02
CA MET A 1 -2.28 7.59 -14.64
C MET A 1 -2.43 6.27 -13.88
N ALA A 2 -2.13 6.19 -12.59
CA ALA A 2 -2.23 4.93 -11.82
C ALA A 2 -3.64 4.30 -11.88
N GLY A 3 -4.72 5.07 -11.68
CA GLY A 3 -6.10 4.57 -11.79
C GLY A 3 -6.47 4.03 -13.17
N TYR A 4 -5.78 4.48 -14.21
CA TYR A 4 -5.98 3.99 -15.58
C TYR A 4 -5.33 2.61 -15.81
N LEU A 5 -4.19 2.38 -15.16
CA LEU A 5 -3.44 1.12 -15.27
C LEU A 5 -3.91 0.06 -14.28
N GLN A 6 -4.57 0.45 -13.18
CA GLN A 6 -5.02 -0.45 -12.13
C GLN A 6 -5.93 -1.59 -12.67
N PRO A 7 -6.93 -1.34 -13.55
CA PRO A 7 -7.77 -2.42 -14.08
C PRO A 7 -6.99 -3.46 -14.89
N ALA A 8 -5.94 -3.06 -15.62
CA ALA A 8 -5.09 -3.99 -16.33
C ALA A 8 -4.25 -4.83 -15.35
N PHE A 9 -3.64 -4.18 -14.35
CA PHE A 9 -2.88 -4.83 -13.29
C PHE A 9 -3.76 -5.83 -12.51
N ASP A 10 -4.97 -5.45 -12.12
CA ASP A 10 -5.91 -6.31 -11.39
C ASP A 10 -6.33 -7.52 -12.23
N ARG A 11 -6.52 -7.33 -13.53
CA ARG A 11 -6.89 -8.39 -14.46
C ARG A 11 -5.81 -9.48 -14.53
N GLU A 12 -4.54 -9.06 -14.55
CA GLU A 12 -3.42 -10.00 -14.57
C GLU A 12 -3.18 -10.69 -13.23
N ASN A 13 -3.49 -10.04 -12.12
CA ASN A 13 -3.14 -10.54 -10.78
C ASN A 13 -4.29 -11.22 -10.04
N LYS A 14 -5.56 -10.87 -10.32
CA LYS A 14 -6.73 -11.48 -9.64
C LYS A 14 -6.82 -13.01 -9.73
N PRO A 15 -6.45 -13.66 -10.85
CA PRO A 15 -6.52 -15.11 -10.92
C PRO A 15 -5.45 -15.84 -10.11
N LYS A 16 -4.44 -15.13 -9.60
CA LYS A 16 -3.29 -15.72 -8.93
C LYS A 16 -3.53 -15.85 -7.43
N PRO A 17 -3.30 -17.03 -6.82
CA PRO A 17 -3.45 -17.20 -5.36
C PRO A 17 -2.53 -16.29 -4.53
N SER A 18 -1.41 -15.86 -5.10
CA SER A 18 -0.44 -14.97 -4.47
C SER A 18 -0.81 -13.48 -4.52
N ALA A 19 -1.81 -13.09 -5.31
CA ALA A 19 -2.17 -11.68 -5.49
C ALA A 19 -2.42 -10.96 -4.15
N PRO A 20 -1.95 -9.72 -4.00
CA PRO A 20 -1.26 -8.87 -4.96
C PRO A 20 0.27 -9.08 -5.04
N PHE A 21 0.78 -10.14 -4.47
CA PHE A 21 2.21 -10.44 -4.42
C PHE A 21 2.69 -11.19 -5.66
N SER A 22 3.98 -11.09 -5.95
CA SER A 22 4.61 -11.82 -7.05
C SER A 22 4.59 -13.33 -6.78
N ASP A 23 4.37 -14.13 -7.83
CA ASP A 23 4.44 -15.60 -7.77
C ASP A 23 5.85 -16.14 -7.41
N LYS A 24 6.86 -15.29 -7.54
CA LYS A 24 8.25 -15.61 -7.15
C LYS A 24 8.47 -15.57 -5.65
N LEU A 25 7.53 -15.02 -4.88
CA LEU A 25 7.64 -14.94 -3.42
C LEU A 25 7.14 -16.23 -2.78
N THR A 26 7.92 -16.75 -1.85
CA THR A 26 7.52 -17.89 -1.03
C THR A 26 6.43 -17.49 -0.02
N PRO A 27 5.58 -18.42 0.44
CA PRO A 27 4.59 -18.14 1.48
C PRO A 27 5.18 -17.51 2.75
N ASN A 28 6.40 -17.90 3.13
CA ASN A 28 7.08 -17.34 4.29
C ASN A 28 7.51 -15.88 4.07
N GLN A 29 7.94 -15.52 2.87
CA GLN A 29 8.25 -14.14 2.51
C GLN A 29 6.99 -13.27 2.53
N ILE A 30 5.88 -13.76 1.98
CA ILE A 30 4.58 -13.05 2.02
C ILE A 30 4.14 -12.84 3.48
N ARG A 31 4.24 -13.87 4.31
CA ARG A 31 3.93 -13.78 5.75
C ARG A 31 4.81 -12.75 6.45
N SER A 32 6.10 -12.73 6.16
CA SER A 32 7.04 -11.75 6.72
C SER A 32 6.67 -10.31 6.32
N ILE A 33 6.32 -10.09 5.04
CA ILE A 33 5.87 -8.78 4.53
C ILE A 33 4.59 -8.32 5.25
N LEU A 34 3.62 -9.23 5.42
CA LEU A 34 2.36 -8.91 6.11
C LEU A 34 2.59 -8.63 7.59
N ASN A 35 3.37 -9.45 8.28
CA ASN A 35 3.70 -9.25 9.69
C ASN A 35 4.41 -7.91 9.91
N ARG A 36 5.35 -7.54 9.04
CA ARG A 36 6.00 -6.23 9.09
C ARG A 36 5.00 -5.09 8.93
N SER A 37 4.04 -5.23 8.03
CA SER A 37 3.00 -4.22 7.83
C SER A 37 2.04 -4.12 9.03
N ILE A 38 1.71 -5.25 9.66
CA ILE A 38 0.93 -5.30 10.90
C ILE A 38 1.67 -4.53 12.01
N THR A 39 2.93 -4.88 12.28
CA THR A 39 3.72 -4.27 13.37
C THR A 39 4.00 -2.79 13.16
N GLN A 40 3.99 -2.31 11.92
CA GLN A 40 4.16 -0.89 11.58
C GLN A 40 2.85 -0.10 11.63
N SER A 41 1.68 -0.77 11.67
CA SER A 41 0.37 -0.10 11.69
C SER A 41 0.13 0.61 13.02
N GLU A 42 -0.63 1.70 12.95
CA GLU A 42 -1.05 2.45 14.13
C GLU A 42 -1.93 1.59 15.07
N ARG A 43 -2.84 0.80 14.50
CA ARG A 43 -3.68 -0.15 15.26
C ARG A 43 -2.82 -1.08 16.12
N TYR A 44 -1.75 -1.64 15.58
CA TYR A 44 -0.83 -2.51 16.35
C TYR A 44 -0.19 -1.74 17.51
N ARG A 45 0.29 -0.52 17.25
CA ARG A 45 0.93 0.32 18.28
C ARG A 45 -0.05 0.67 19.41
N THR A 46 -1.27 1.04 19.06
CA THR A 46 -2.33 1.39 20.02
C THR A 46 -2.70 0.18 20.88
N MET A 47 -2.95 -0.98 20.28
CA MET A 47 -3.28 -2.21 21.01
C MET A 47 -2.11 -2.64 21.91
N LYS A 48 -0.88 -2.57 21.42
CA LYS A 48 0.30 -2.89 22.23
C LYS A 48 0.47 -1.93 23.41
N ALA A 49 0.23 -0.64 23.22
CA ALA A 49 0.25 0.35 24.29
C ALA A 49 -0.88 0.13 25.33
N ALA A 50 -2.02 -0.41 24.89
CA ALA A 50 -3.11 -0.81 25.76
C ALA A 50 -2.90 -2.14 26.51
N GLY A 51 -1.74 -2.82 26.29
CA GLY A 51 -1.36 -4.02 27.03
C GLY A 51 -1.85 -5.34 26.43
N TYR A 52 -2.38 -5.34 25.20
CA TYR A 52 -2.81 -6.58 24.53
C TYR A 52 -1.61 -7.47 24.21
N SER A 53 -1.78 -8.77 24.36
CA SER A 53 -0.78 -9.77 23.98
C SER A 53 -0.60 -9.84 22.43
N PRO A 54 0.52 -10.32 21.92
CA PRO A 54 0.71 -10.50 20.49
C PRO A 54 -0.35 -11.39 19.83
N GLU A 55 -0.84 -12.41 20.54
CA GLU A 55 -1.86 -13.34 20.05
C GLU A 55 -3.22 -12.64 19.91
N GLU A 56 -3.64 -11.88 20.93
CA GLU A 56 -4.88 -11.10 20.89
C GLU A 56 -4.86 -10.06 19.77
N ILE A 57 -3.70 -9.41 19.54
CA ILE A 57 -3.52 -8.47 18.43
C ILE A 57 -3.67 -9.19 17.09
N HIS A 58 -3.03 -10.34 16.92
CA HIS A 58 -3.15 -11.12 15.69
C HIS A 58 -4.59 -11.57 15.41
N ASP A 59 -5.33 -11.96 16.45
CA ASP A 59 -6.74 -12.34 16.32
C ASP A 59 -7.62 -11.12 15.97
N ALA A 60 -7.35 -9.97 16.56
CA ALA A 60 -8.04 -8.72 16.22
C ALA A 60 -7.81 -8.32 14.75
N PHE A 61 -6.62 -8.61 14.18
CA PHE A 61 -6.33 -8.35 12.76
C PHE A 61 -7.05 -9.30 11.79
N ARG A 62 -7.57 -10.44 12.28
CA ARG A 62 -8.34 -11.40 11.48
C ARG A 62 -9.85 -11.19 11.56
N LYS A 63 -10.33 -10.52 12.60
CA LYS A 63 -11.77 -10.22 12.77
C LYS A 63 -12.19 -9.16 11.77
N LYS A 64 -13.32 -9.39 11.10
CA LYS A 64 -13.92 -8.38 10.20
C LYS A 64 -14.47 -7.24 11.02
N VAL A 65 -14.22 -6.03 10.59
CA VAL A 65 -14.71 -4.77 11.17
C VAL A 65 -15.16 -3.86 10.04
N GLU A 66 -16.09 -2.98 10.34
CA GLU A 66 -16.47 -1.91 9.42
C GLU A 66 -15.28 -0.95 9.27
N MET A 67 -14.93 -0.64 8.04
CA MET A 67 -13.87 0.31 7.73
C MET A 67 -14.12 0.99 6.40
N THR A 68 -13.70 2.22 6.30
CA THR A 68 -13.66 2.98 5.06
C THR A 68 -12.37 2.70 4.33
N VAL A 69 -12.43 2.32 3.06
CA VAL A 69 -11.25 2.04 2.23
C VAL A 69 -11.25 2.89 0.97
N PHE A 70 -10.06 3.28 0.56
CA PHE A 70 -9.83 4.05 -0.65
C PHE A 70 -10.16 3.23 -1.91
N THR A 71 -10.83 3.87 -2.87
CA THR A 71 -10.89 3.42 -4.26
C THR A 71 -10.61 4.59 -5.20
N TYR A 72 -10.29 4.33 -6.47
CA TYR A 72 -10.10 5.40 -7.46
C TYR A 72 -11.39 6.18 -7.80
N HIS A 73 -12.54 5.72 -7.30
CA HIS A 73 -13.86 6.36 -7.48
C HIS A 73 -14.37 7.03 -6.21
N GLY A 74 -13.53 7.10 -5.17
CA GLY A 74 -13.87 7.62 -3.84
C GLY A 74 -13.80 6.55 -2.76
N ASP A 75 -13.96 6.97 -1.53
CA ASP A 75 -13.94 6.08 -0.39
C ASP A 75 -15.23 5.27 -0.29
N ILE A 76 -15.11 4.01 0.10
CA ILE A 76 -16.25 3.11 0.31
C ILE A 76 -16.18 2.48 1.70
N ASP A 77 -17.34 2.34 2.33
CA ASP A 77 -17.47 1.59 3.56
C ASP A 77 -17.65 0.10 3.27
N THR A 78 -16.88 -0.72 3.95
CA THR A 78 -16.88 -2.17 3.75
C THR A 78 -16.59 -2.94 5.02
N LEU A 79 -17.06 -4.18 5.09
CA LEU A 79 -16.78 -5.11 6.17
C LEU A 79 -15.60 -6.00 5.81
N MET A 80 -14.43 -5.69 6.36
CA MET A 80 -13.17 -6.33 6.00
C MET A 80 -12.31 -6.56 7.24
N SER A 81 -11.42 -7.57 7.23
CA SER A 81 -10.45 -7.70 8.29
C SER A 81 -9.29 -6.70 8.10
N PRO A 82 -8.67 -6.19 9.18
CA PRO A 82 -7.47 -5.34 9.06
C PRO A 82 -6.34 -6.00 8.27
N LEU A 83 -6.21 -7.33 8.33
CA LEU A 83 -5.24 -8.06 7.52
C LEU A 83 -5.57 -8.02 6.03
N ASP A 84 -6.85 -8.16 5.68
CA ASP A 84 -7.29 -8.08 4.28
C ASP A 84 -7.17 -6.64 3.75
N SER A 85 -7.41 -5.63 4.59
CA SER A 85 -7.18 -4.24 4.19
C SER A 85 -5.70 -3.98 3.88
N ILE A 86 -4.76 -4.53 4.66
CA ILE A 86 -3.33 -4.44 4.36
C ILE A 86 -3.02 -5.07 3.00
N ARG A 87 -3.59 -6.23 2.68
CA ARG A 87 -3.43 -6.85 1.36
C ARG A 87 -4.03 -6.00 0.25
N TYR A 88 -5.22 -5.47 0.47
CA TYR A 88 -5.93 -4.60 -0.45
C TYR A 88 -5.07 -3.38 -0.82
N TYR A 89 -4.54 -2.66 0.18
CA TYR A 89 -3.68 -1.50 -0.05
C TYR A 89 -2.34 -1.84 -0.73
N LYS A 90 -1.84 -3.05 -0.60
CA LYS A 90 -0.66 -3.50 -1.34
C LYS A 90 -0.92 -3.80 -2.81
N GLY A 91 -2.18 -3.96 -3.22
CA GLY A 91 -2.59 -4.14 -4.61
C GLY A 91 -2.61 -2.87 -5.43
N PHE A 92 -2.59 -1.69 -4.81
CA PHE A 92 -2.59 -0.43 -5.54
C PHE A 92 -1.23 -0.11 -6.15
N LEU A 93 -1.23 0.21 -7.44
CA LEU A 93 -0.08 0.76 -8.13
C LEU A 93 0.22 2.15 -7.56
N ARG A 94 1.47 2.39 -7.19
CA ARG A 94 1.92 3.67 -6.67
C ARG A 94 2.85 4.33 -7.65
N SER A 95 2.62 5.61 -7.92
CA SER A 95 3.45 6.42 -8.81
C SER A 95 3.60 7.82 -8.26
N GLY A 96 4.75 8.43 -8.48
CA GLY A 96 4.99 9.84 -8.31
C GLY A 96 5.46 10.45 -9.63
N PHE A 97 5.27 11.75 -9.79
CA PHE A 97 5.70 12.49 -10.98
C PHE A 97 6.24 13.85 -10.57
N MET A 98 7.36 14.24 -11.18
CA MET A 98 7.93 15.57 -11.05
C MET A 98 8.40 16.06 -12.41
N SER A 99 8.10 17.32 -12.74
CA SER A 99 8.61 18.01 -13.91
C SER A 99 9.39 19.23 -13.48
N MET A 100 10.56 19.42 -14.07
CA MET A 100 11.48 20.53 -13.77
C MET A 100 11.91 21.23 -15.05
N ASP A 101 12.13 22.52 -14.95
CA ASP A 101 12.79 23.29 -16.00
C ASP A 101 14.29 22.93 -16.01
N PRO A 102 14.85 22.44 -17.11
CA PRO A 102 16.24 21.99 -17.15
C PRO A 102 17.27 23.11 -17.09
N LYS A 103 16.85 24.37 -17.34
CA LYS A 103 17.75 25.53 -17.29
C LYS A 103 17.80 26.19 -15.91
N THR A 104 16.66 26.28 -15.26
CA THR A 104 16.53 27.01 -13.98
C THR A 104 16.45 26.08 -12.78
N GLY A 105 16.16 24.79 -12.97
CA GLY A 105 15.88 23.85 -11.90
C GLY A 105 14.51 24.04 -11.23
N ALA A 106 13.70 24.98 -11.73
CA ALA A 106 12.40 25.28 -11.14
C ALA A 106 11.43 24.11 -11.33
N VAL A 107 10.80 23.64 -10.24
CA VAL A 107 9.78 22.60 -10.29
C VAL A 107 8.50 23.19 -10.91
N LYS A 108 8.03 22.60 -12.01
CA LYS A 108 6.82 23.00 -12.73
C LYS A 108 5.59 22.21 -12.33
N ALA A 109 5.76 20.92 -12.02
CA ALA A 109 4.71 20.06 -11.52
C ALA A 109 5.27 19.05 -10.54
N TYR A 110 4.50 18.72 -9.51
CA TYR A 110 4.87 17.76 -8.48
C TYR A 110 3.66 16.96 -8.03
N VAL A 111 3.74 15.63 -8.13
CA VAL A 111 2.73 14.69 -7.63
C VAL A 111 3.47 13.59 -6.88
N GLY A 112 3.45 13.64 -5.55
CA GLY A 112 4.19 12.71 -4.70
C GLY A 112 3.57 11.31 -4.60
N GLY A 113 2.27 11.16 -4.87
CA GLY A 113 1.55 9.89 -4.74
C GLY A 113 0.13 9.95 -5.27
N LEU A 114 -0.65 8.90 -4.96
CA LEU A 114 -2.05 8.77 -5.41
C LEU A 114 -3.00 9.67 -4.63
N ASP A 115 -2.92 9.56 -3.32
CA ASP A 115 -3.71 10.30 -2.36
C ASP A 115 -2.94 10.36 -1.04
N TYR A 116 -2.73 11.55 -0.51
CA TYR A 116 -1.93 11.73 0.70
C TYR A 116 -2.63 11.21 1.96
N THR A 117 -3.95 11.24 2.00
CA THR A 117 -4.73 10.78 3.16
C THR A 117 -4.54 9.28 3.42
N HIS A 118 -4.53 8.49 2.36
CA HIS A 118 -4.42 7.02 2.45
C HIS A 118 -3.00 6.49 2.20
N PHE A 119 -2.18 7.25 1.47
CA PHE A 119 -0.83 6.86 1.05
C PHE A 119 0.18 7.98 1.36
N MET A 120 0.49 8.17 2.62
CA MET A 120 1.36 9.24 3.13
C MET A 120 2.83 9.17 2.66
N TYR A 121 3.19 8.19 1.83
CA TYR A 121 4.55 8.03 1.34
C TYR A 121 4.75 8.76 0.03
N ASP A 122 5.61 9.77 0.02
CA ASP A 122 6.00 10.51 -1.18
C ASP A 122 6.96 9.68 -2.04
N MET A 123 6.50 9.29 -3.22
CA MET A 123 7.24 8.45 -4.15
C MET A 123 8.33 9.24 -4.90
N VAL A 124 8.26 10.57 -4.93
CA VAL A 124 9.24 11.43 -5.60
C VAL A 124 10.41 11.73 -4.67
N SER A 125 10.13 12.25 -3.46
CA SER A 125 11.17 12.69 -2.54
C SER A 125 11.77 11.57 -1.68
N LEU A 126 10.95 10.56 -1.31
CA LEU A 126 11.36 9.46 -0.43
C LEU A 126 11.62 8.15 -1.16
N GLY A 127 11.13 8.03 -2.41
CA GLY A 127 11.24 6.81 -3.21
C GLY A 127 12.67 6.55 -3.65
N ARG A 128 13.36 5.61 -3.01
CA ARG A 128 14.70 5.17 -3.45
C ARG A 128 14.56 4.25 -4.66
N ARG A 129 15.24 4.59 -5.75
CA ARG A 129 15.28 3.81 -6.99
C ARG A 129 16.72 3.48 -7.35
N GLN A 130 16.91 2.36 -8.04
CA GLN A 130 18.21 2.04 -8.64
C GLN A 130 18.49 3.02 -9.79
N VAL A 131 19.66 3.60 -9.79
CA VAL A 131 20.11 4.50 -10.87
C VAL A 131 20.21 3.72 -12.19
N GLY A 132 19.76 4.33 -13.28
CA GLY A 132 19.86 3.73 -14.61
C GLY A 132 18.74 2.74 -14.97
N SER A 133 17.72 2.53 -14.11
CA SER A 133 16.62 1.60 -14.41
C SER A 133 15.63 2.10 -15.48
N THR A 134 15.77 3.36 -15.90
CA THR A 134 14.88 4.02 -16.87
C THR A 134 15.64 4.68 -18.03
N ILE A 135 16.93 4.40 -18.18
CA ILE A 135 17.79 4.90 -19.27
C ILE A 135 18.05 3.75 -20.25
#